data_b7be4854fe8023e6c7f0f6b481f45153
#
_entry.id   b7be4854fe8023e6c7f0f6b481f45153
#
_cell.length_a   1.000
_cell.length_b   1.000
_cell.length_c   1.000
_cell.angle_alpha   90.00
_cell.angle_beta   90.00
_cell.angle_gamma   90.00
#
_symmetry.space_group_name_H-M   'P 1'
#
loop_
_entity.id
_entity.type
_entity.pdbx_description
1 polymer ?
#
loop_
_entity_poly.entity_id
_entity_poly.type
_entity_poly.pdbx_seq_one_letter_code
_entity_poly.pdbx_strand_id
1 'polypeptide(L)'
;MSYNKAEQRIRELKKQNGLMVIGITGSYGKTTTKNFMNHILSEKFIVLSTERSINTPYAISNIILTKLTPQHKFLIVEMGAYRRGEIEELCTIVQPDIGIVTGISNQHLALFGSQENIIKGKSELLIALPNGADAYINNETEYQPNIPKNKNLNIIAYSVKSVPIELTKTLTELSIPKYLITNIIPALLIGLKQGIDVKTIQASLKKLTSIPGRMSTSKGRGGVTLVNDSYSANEQGVMAALEELCSRPQKNKVVVMPCLIELGEEAHRIHEKIGEFLKDRRIHALITTKDYFSDIQKGARGWESVRFAPSVKQAVEDVDEFLSKDTIILIEGRVSKKIIDHLQ
;
A
#
# COMPACT_ATOMS: atom_id res chain seq x y z
N MET A 1 -29.76 -8.55 -3.18
CA MET A 1 -30.44 -8.46 -1.85
C MET A 1 -29.50 -7.99 -0.73
N SER A 2 -28.26 -8.47 -0.60
CA SER A 2 -27.34 -8.02 0.46
C SER A 2 -26.84 -6.58 0.27
N TYR A 3 -26.58 -6.15 -0.95
CA TYR A 3 -26.07 -4.81 -1.28
C TYR A 3 -27.05 -3.71 -0.87
N ASN A 4 -28.33 -3.85 -1.23
CA ASN A 4 -29.37 -2.87 -0.85
C ASN A 4 -29.54 -2.76 0.68
N LYS A 5 -29.42 -3.89 1.40
CA LYS A 5 -29.45 -3.87 2.87
C LYS A 5 -28.22 -3.17 3.47
N ALA A 6 -27.02 -3.39 2.91
CA ALA A 6 -25.82 -2.72 3.34
C ALA A 6 -25.89 -1.21 3.07
N GLU A 7 -26.34 -0.82 1.88
CA GLU A 7 -26.58 0.58 1.52
C GLU A 7 -27.59 1.24 2.47
N GLN A 8 -28.72 0.60 2.73
CA GLN A 8 -29.71 1.11 3.68
C GLN A 8 -29.11 1.28 5.08
N ARG A 9 -28.34 0.29 5.56
CA ARG A 9 -27.66 0.36 6.85
C ARG A 9 -26.71 1.56 6.95
N ILE A 10 -25.95 1.84 5.90
CA ILE A 10 -25.08 3.02 5.83
C ILE A 10 -25.90 4.31 5.94
N ARG A 11 -26.97 4.45 5.16
CA ARG A 11 -27.86 5.65 5.21
C ARG A 11 -28.45 5.87 6.59
N GLU A 12 -28.94 4.81 7.24
CA GLU A 12 -29.50 4.87 8.58
C GLU A 12 -28.45 5.37 9.60
N LEU A 13 -27.25 4.78 9.60
CA LEU A 13 -26.20 5.14 10.53
C LEU A 13 -25.65 6.55 10.28
N LYS A 14 -25.55 6.99 9.03
CA LYS A 14 -25.19 8.37 8.71
C LYS A 14 -26.19 9.35 9.31
N LYS A 15 -27.49 9.08 9.10
CA LYS A 15 -28.56 9.96 9.57
C LYS A 15 -28.70 9.98 11.10
N GLN A 16 -28.62 8.82 11.73
CA GLN A 16 -28.89 8.67 13.17
C GLN A 16 -27.67 8.92 14.07
N ASN A 17 -26.49 8.51 13.62
CA ASN A 17 -25.28 8.45 14.42
C ASN A 17 -24.14 9.30 13.87
N GLY A 18 -24.32 9.95 12.72
CA GLY A 18 -23.31 10.75 12.07
C GLY A 18 -22.10 9.93 11.64
N LEU A 19 -22.32 8.67 11.19
CA LEU A 19 -21.28 7.84 10.60
C LEU A 19 -20.65 8.58 9.42
N MET A 20 -19.32 8.58 9.36
CA MET A 20 -18.54 9.08 8.21
C MET A 20 -17.86 7.91 7.51
N VAL A 21 -17.96 7.87 6.19
CA VAL A 21 -17.36 6.82 5.35
C VAL A 21 -16.16 7.41 4.59
N ILE A 22 -15.00 6.79 4.76
CA ILE A 22 -13.76 7.15 4.06
C ILE A 22 -13.48 6.08 3.00
N GLY A 23 -13.56 6.45 1.73
CA GLY A 23 -13.15 5.61 0.60
C GLY A 23 -11.68 5.83 0.26
N ILE A 24 -10.93 4.74 0.05
CA ILE A 24 -9.50 4.80 -0.29
C ILE A 24 -9.24 3.99 -1.56
N THR A 25 -8.79 4.63 -2.62
CA THR A 25 -8.42 3.97 -3.87
C THR A 25 -7.02 4.38 -4.33
N GLY A 26 -6.53 3.72 -5.37
CA GLY A 26 -5.24 3.94 -6.00
C GLY A 26 -4.67 2.65 -6.58
N SER A 27 -3.61 2.76 -7.33
CA SER A 27 -2.86 1.60 -7.81
C SER A 27 -2.06 0.97 -6.65
N TYR A 28 -1.40 1.77 -5.82
CA TYR A 28 -0.59 1.35 -4.68
C TYR A 28 -0.93 2.18 -3.42
N GLY A 29 -0.43 1.76 -2.25
CA GLY A 29 -0.56 2.51 -0.99
C GLY A 29 -1.91 2.39 -0.26
N LYS A 30 -2.97 1.87 -0.89
CA LYS A 30 -4.33 1.76 -0.32
C LYS A 30 -4.37 1.16 1.09
N THR A 31 -3.89 -0.07 1.22
CA THR A 31 -3.93 -0.79 2.50
C THR A 31 -3.07 -0.12 3.56
N THR A 32 -1.92 0.40 3.17
CA THR A 32 -1.03 1.14 4.07
C THR A 32 -1.70 2.40 4.59
N THR A 33 -2.29 3.21 3.70
CA THR A 33 -3.06 4.40 4.07
C THR A 33 -4.26 4.05 4.95
N LYS A 34 -5.00 2.98 4.63
CA LYS A 34 -6.10 2.47 5.46
C LYS A 34 -5.64 2.12 6.88
N ASN A 35 -4.52 1.42 7.00
CA ASN A 35 -4.00 1.02 8.30
C ASN A 35 -3.55 2.23 9.13
N PHE A 36 -2.86 3.19 8.53
CA PHE A 36 -2.52 4.44 9.19
C PHE A 36 -3.77 5.24 9.60
N MET A 37 -4.76 5.31 8.71
CA MET A 37 -6.03 5.99 8.99
C MET A 37 -6.75 5.35 10.18
N ASN A 38 -6.87 4.03 10.18
CA ASN A 38 -7.45 3.29 11.30
C ASN A 38 -6.68 3.55 12.60
N HIS A 39 -5.35 3.49 12.56
CA HIS A 39 -4.51 3.70 13.73
C HIS A 39 -4.69 5.09 14.34
N ILE A 40 -4.62 6.15 13.53
CA ILE A 40 -4.74 7.53 14.01
C ILE A 40 -6.17 7.85 14.48
N LEU A 41 -7.19 7.48 13.70
CA LEU A 41 -8.58 7.79 14.08
C LEU A 41 -9.05 7.01 15.31
N SER A 42 -8.51 5.81 15.55
CA SER A 42 -8.85 4.99 16.72
C SER A 42 -8.34 5.58 18.04
N GLU A 43 -7.46 6.58 18.04
CA GLU A 43 -7.06 7.28 19.27
C GLU A 43 -8.22 8.11 19.89
N LYS A 44 -9.25 8.42 19.10
CA LYS A 44 -10.39 9.25 19.57
C LYS A 44 -11.76 8.64 19.26
N PHE A 45 -11.87 7.78 18.25
CA PHE A 45 -13.14 7.32 17.72
C PHE A 45 -13.21 5.80 17.64
N ILE A 46 -14.42 5.25 17.65
CA ILE A 46 -14.65 3.85 17.32
C ILE A 46 -14.67 3.75 15.78
N VAL A 47 -13.73 3.00 15.22
CA VAL A 47 -13.48 2.89 13.79
C VAL A 47 -13.68 1.45 13.32
N LEU A 48 -14.40 1.25 12.24
CA LEU A 48 -14.42 0.00 11.50
C LEU A 48 -13.65 0.17 10.20
N SER A 49 -12.67 -0.68 9.94
CA SER A 49 -11.96 -0.71 8.66
C SER A 49 -12.06 -2.08 8.00
N THR A 50 -12.07 -2.13 6.67
CA THR A 50 -12.02 -3.40 5.94
C THR A 50 -10.72 -4.13 6.26
N GLU A 51 -10.83 -5.42 6.60
CA GLU A 51 -9.67 -6.23 6.98
C GLU A 51 -8.84 -6.58 5.74
N ARG A 52 -7.52 -6.64 5.91
CA ARG A 52 -6.57 -6.99 4.84
C ARG A 52 -6.89 -6.24 3.53
N SER A 53 -6.92 -6.94 2.39
CA SER A 53 -7.27 -6.40 1.06
C SER A 53 -8.70 -6.76 0.65
N ILE A 54 -9.64 -6.84 1.61
CA ILE A 54 -11.05 -7.06 1.29
C ILE A 54 -11.58 -5.81 0.60
N ASN A 55 -11.93 -5.97 -0.69
CA ASN A 55 -12.35 -4.86 -1.56
C ASN A 55 -13.44 -5.28 -2.57
N THR A 56 -14.09 -6.42 -2.36
CA THR A 56 -15.21 -6.85 -3.22
C THR A 56 -16.56 -6.40 -2.65
N PRO A 57 -17.57 -6.06 -3.50
CA PRO A 57 -18.88 -5.62 -3.07
C PRO A 57 -19.57 -6.57 -2.08
N TYR A 58 -19.47 -7.88 -2.33
CA TYR A 58 -20.06 -8.89 -1.45
C TYR A 58 -19.41 -8.89 -0.06
N ALA A 59 -18.08 -8.92 0.01
CA ALA A 59 -17.37 -9.01 1.27
C ALA A 59 -17.53 -7.71 2.09
N ILE A 60 -17.52 -6.55 1.45
CA ILE A 60 -17.77 -5.25 2.11
C ILE A 60 -19.21 -5.18 2.63
N SER A 61 -20.20 -5.59 1.84
CA SER A 61 -21.61 -5.65 2.30
C SER A 61 -21.75 -6.56 3.52
N ASN A 62 -21.08 -7.71 3.54
CA ASN A 62 -21.11 -8.61 4.69
C ASN A 62 -20.49 -7.96 5.95
N ILE A 63 -19.35 -7.27 5.82
CA ILE A 63 -18.73 -6.52 6.93
C ILE A 63 -19.70 -5.45 7.47
N ILE A 64 -20.35 -4.68 6.60
CA ILE A 64 -21.32 -3.67 6.98
C ILE A 64 -22.49 -4.28 7.78
N LEU A 65 -23.02 -5.39 7.30
CA LEU A 65 -24.18 -6.02 7.92
C LEU A 65 -23.86 -6.75 9.23
N THR A 66 -22.65 -7.26 9.39
CA THR A 66 -22.27 -8.10 10.55
C THR A 66 -21.44 -7.36 11.60
N LYS A 67 -20.62 -6.36 11.21
CA LYS A 67 -19.66 -5.71 12.12
C LYS A 67 -19.96 -4.22 12.36
N LEU A 68 -20.66 -3.52 11.45
CA LEU A 68 -20.90 -2.09 11.60
C LEU A 68 -22.06 -1.85 12.59
N THR A 69 -21.75 -1.12 13.66
CA THR A 69 -22.68 -0.80 14.75
C THR A 69 -22.90 0.70 14.89
N PRO A 70 -23.94 1.16 15.62
CA PRO A 70 -24.19 2.60 15.88
C PRO A 70 -23.06 3.33 16.61
N GLN A 71 -22.16 2.60 17.29
CA GLN A 71 -21.03 3.20 18.00
C GLN A 71 -19.89 3.65 17.07
N HIS A 72 -19.84 3.09 15.85
CA HIS A 72 -18.78 3.44 14.90
C HIS A 72 -18.98 4.86 14.38
N LYS A 73 -17.95 5.69 14.56
CA LYS A 73 -17.91 7.05 13.99
C LYS A 73 -17.36 7.05 12.58
N PHE A 74 -16.45 6.13 12.27
CA PHE A 74 -15.85 5.99 10.94
C PHE A 74 -15.97 4.58 10.41
N LEU A 75 -16.26 4.47 9.10
CA LEU A 75 -16.07 3.28 8.30
C LEU A 75 -14.99 3.59 7.25
N ILE A 76 -13.87 2.85 7.25
CA ILE A 76 -12.78 3.01 6.28
C ILE A 76 -12.84 1.84 5.31
N VAL A 77 -13.01 2.14 4.02
CA VAL A 77 -13.18 1.14 2.97
C VAL A 77 -12.05 1.25 1.95
N GLU A 78 -11.29 0.16 1.82
CA GLU A 78 -10.33 0.00 0.72
C GLU A 78 -11.08 -0.39 -0.56
N MET A 79 -10.91 0.39 -1.63
CA MET A 79 -11.59 0.21 -2.92
C MET A 79 -10.56 -0.16 -3.99
N GLY A 80 -10.41 -1.46 -4.23
CA GLY A 80 -9.65 -1.99 -5.36
C GLY A 80 -10.52 -2.08 -6.61
N ALA A 81 -9.89 -2.06 -7.79
CA ALA A 81 -10.54 -2.37 -9.05
C ALA A 81 -9.54 -2.92 -10.05
N TYR A 82 -10.03 -3.82 -10.91
CA TYR A 82 -9.36 -4.40 -12.06
C TYR A 82 -9.97 -3.93 -13.39
N ARG A 83 -11.15 -3.32 -13.34
CA ARG A 83 -11.87 -2.73 -14.49
C ARG A 83 -12.69 -1.53 -14.04
N ARG A 84 -13.13 -0.75 -15.01
CA ARG A 84 -14.04 0.37 -14.78
C ARG A 84 -15.40 -0.11 -14.26
N GLY A 85 -16.04 0.74 -13.42
CA GLY A 85 -17.34 0.48 -12.80
C GLY A 85 -17.27 -0.23 -11.45
N GLU A 86 -16.14 -0.87 -11.09
CA GLU A 86 -16.03 -1.62 -9.82
C GLU A 86 -15.97 -0.70 -8.59
N ILE A 87 -15.29 0.44 -8.70
CA ILE A 87 -15.26 1.43 -7.61
C ILE A 87 -16.58 2.18 -7.55
N GLU A 88 -17.21 2.47 -8.69
CA GLU A 88 -18.55 3.07 -8.73
C GLU A 88 -19.58 2.17 -8.02
N GLU A 89 -19.58 0.85 -8.28
CA GLU A 89 -20.44 -0.11 -7.59
C GLU A 89 -20.21 -0.10 -6.09
N LEU A 90 -18.95 -0.10 -5.63
CA LEU A 90 -18.62 0.01 -4.21
C LEU A 90 -19.14 1.32 -3.61
N CYS A 91 -18.96 2.44 -4.31
CA CYS A 91 -19.43 3.74 -3.86
C CYS A 91 -20.95 3.79 -3.71
N THR A 92 -21.72 3.09 -4.56
CA THR A 92 -23.18 2.97 -4.43
C THR A 92 -23.55 2.32 -3.09
N ILE A 93 -22.81 1.29 -2.68
CA ILE A 93 -23.07 0.56 -1.43
C ILE A 93 -22.67 1.37 -0.20
N VAL A 94 -21.44 1.94 -0.20
CA VAL A 94 -20.84 2.51 1.02
C VAL A 94 -21.03 4.03 1.12
N GLN A 95 -21.35 4.72 0.03
CA GLN A 95 -21.63 6.16 -0.02
C GLN A 95 -20.55 6.99 0.68
N PRO A 96 -19.31 7.08 0.14
CA PRO A 96 -18.20 7.74 0.81
C PRO A 96 -18.44 9.25 1.01
N ASP A 97 -18.07 9.78 2.18
CA ASP A 97 -18.08 11.20 2.52
C ASP A 97 -16.73 11.87 2.28
N ILE A 98 -15.65 11.07 2.36
CA ILE A 98 -14.27 11.50 2.14
C ILE A 98 -13.64 10.52 1.16
N GLY A 99 -12.96 11.02 0.15
CA GLY A 99 -12.23 10.22 -0.82
C GLY A 99 -10.72 10.42 -0.72
N ILE A 100 -9.96 9.33 -0.82
CA ILE A 100 -8.50 9.35 -0.86
C ILE A 100 -8.00 8.61 -2.09
N VAL A 101 -7.21 9.29 -2.93
CA VAL A 101 -6.48 8.68 -4.05
C VAL A 101 -5.00 8.64 -3.70
N THR A 102 -4.49 7.44 -3.40
CA THR A 102 -3.13 7.25 -2.87
C THR A 102 -2.04 7.34 -3.93
N GLY A 103 -2.32 6.91 -5.13
CA GLY A 103 -1.41 7.00 -6.26
C GLY A 103 -1.95 6.23 -7.46
N ILE A 104 -1.73 6.75 -8.66
CA ILE A 104 -2.12 6.12 -9.91
C ILE A 104 -0.86 5.82 -10.73
N SER A 105 -0.72 4.56 -11.16
CA SER A 105 0.38 4.07 -11.99
C SER A 105 -0.13 2.99 -12.94
N ASN A 106 0.75 2.44 -13.76
CA ASN A 106 0.43 1.38 -14.73
C ASN A 106 0.12 -0.01 -14.10
N GLN A 107 -0.03 -0.11 -12.77
CA GLN A 107 -0.43 -1.36 -12.12
C GLN A 107 -1.79 -1.84 -12.67
N HIS A 108 -1.91 -3.15 -12.94
CA HIS A 108 -3.09 -3.79 -13.56
C HIS A 108 -3.40 -3.34 -15.00
N LEU A 109 -2.39 -2.79 -15.72
CA LEU A 109 -2.57 -2.33 -17.10
C LEU A 109 -3.19 -3.41 -18.00
N ALA A 110 -2.74 -4.66 -17.87
CA ALA A 110 -3.28 -5.80 -18.64
C ALA A 110 -4.78 -6.03 -18.41
N LEU A 111 -5.29 -5.74 -17.22
CA LEU A 111 -6.70 -5.95 -16.85
C LEU A 111 -7.57 -4.75 -17.23
N PHE A 112 -7.06 -3.53 -17.08
CA PHE A 112 -7.76 -2.31 -17.50
C PHE A 112 -7.70 -2.05 -19.01
N GLY A 113 -6.76 -2.67 -19.73
CA GLY A 113 -6.56 -2.54 -21.15
C GLY A 113 -5.88 -1.23 -21.60
N SER A 114 -5.91 -0.18 -20.79
CA SER A 114 -5.20 1.08 -21.05
C SER A 114 -4.97 1.89 -19.77
N GLN A 115 -3.96 2.75 -19.81
CA GLN A 115 -3.68 3.74 -18.77
C GLN A 115 -4.87 4.67 -18.52
N GLU A 116 -5.53 5.12 -19.58
CA GLU A 116 -6.71 5.99 -19.48
C GLU A 116 -7.84 5.31 -18.68
N ASN A 117 -8.05 4.01 -18.88
CA ASN A 117 -9.03 3.23 -18.12
C ASN A 117 -8.64 3.09 -16.65
N ILE A 118 -7.34 2.97 -16.33
CA ILE A 118 -6.87 2.98 -14.94
C ILE A 118 -7.22 4.32 -14.29
N ILE A 119 -6.87 5.44 -14.93
CA ILE A 119 -7.18 6.78 -14.45
C ILE A 119 -8.69 6.94 -14.23
N LYS A 120 -9.50 6.61 -15.23
CA LYS A 120 -10.98 6.69 -15.15
C LYS A 120 -11.53 5.83 -14.03
N GLY A 121 -11.09 4.56 -13.91
CA GLY A 121 -11.53 3.66 -12.86
C GLY A 121 -11.18 4.17 -11.45
N LYS A 122 -9.97 4.71 -11.24
CA LYS A 122 -9.61 5.28 -9.93
C LYS A 122 -10.30 6.62 -9.65
N SER A 123 -10.71 7.34 -10.68
CA SER A 123 -11.47 8.59 -10.55
C SER A 123 -12.92 8.38 -10.12
N GLU A 124 -13.48 7.17 -10.30
CA GLU A 124 -14.86 6.83 -9.92
C GLU A 124 -15.18 7.17 -8.46
N LEU A 125 -14.21 6.98 -7.55
CA LEU A 125 -14.38 7.39 -6.15
C LEU A 125 -14.67 8.88 -6.03
N LEU A 126 -13.89 9.73 -6.70
CA LEU A 126 -14.04 11.19 -6.64
C LEU A 126 -15.34 11.65 -7.30
N ILE A 127 -15.74 10.97 -8.37
CA ILE A 127 -17.00 11.24 -9.07
C ILE A 127 -18.21 10.91 -8.17
N ALA A 128 -18.12 9.84 -7.39
CA ALA A 128 -19.20 9.39 -6.50
C ALA A 128 -19.34 10.24 -5.23
N LEU A 129 -18.33 11.00 -4.81
CA LEU A 129 -18.41 11.86 -3.63
C LEU A 129 -19.54 12.89 -3.74
N PRO A 130 -20.20 13.28 -2.65
CA PRO A 130 -21.13 14.42 -2.66
C PRO A 130 -20.40 15.74 -2.94
N ASN A 131 -21.12 16.73 -3.47
CA ASN A 131 -20.54 18.07 -3.65
C ASN A 131 -20.13 18.67 -2.30
N GLY A 132 -19.01 19.36 -2.25
CA GLY A 132 -18.40 19.89 -1.04
C GLY A 132 -17.62 18.88 -0.21
N ALA A 133 -17.56 17.61 -0.62
CA ALA A 133 -16.80 16.60 0.07
C ALA A 133 -15.29 16.82 -0.05
N ASP A 134 -14.55 16.36 0.96
CA ASP A 134 -13.09 16.39 0.94
C ASP A 134 -12.52 15.27 0.05
N ALA A 135 -11.63 15.64 -0.84
CA ALA A 135 -10.92 14.76 -1.73
C ALA A 135 -9.39 14.91 -1.53
N TYR A 136 -8.78 13.93 -0.90
CA TYR A 136 -7.33 13.90 -0.68
C TYR A 136 -6.65 13.20 -1.85
N ILE A 137 -5.79 13.91 -2.56
CA ILE A 137 -5.15 13.42 -3.79
C ILE A 137 -3.63 13.51 -3.64
N ASN A 138 -2.97 12.37 -3.78
CA ASN A 138 -1.51 12.34 -3.84
C ASN A 138 -1.02 13.04 -5.11
N ASN A 139 -0.20 14.09 -4.95
CA ASN A 139 0.35 14.87 -6.04
C ASN A 139 1.76 14.40 -6.48
N GLU A 140 2.33 13.41 -5.79
CA GLU A 140 3.60 12.76 -6.13
C GLU A 140 3.40 11.44 -6.88
N THR A 141 2.29 11.29 -7.60
CA THR A 141 1.95 10.10 -8.39
C THR A 141 2.18 10.34 -9.88
N GLU A 142 2.41 9.26 -10.61
CA GLU A 142 2.69 9.30 -12.05
C GLU A 142 1.53 9.91 -12.85
N TYR A 143 0.29 9.58 -12.47
CA TYR A 143 -0.90 10.08 -13.11
C TYR A 143 -1.88 10.69 -12.11
N GLN A 144 -2.58 11.74 -12.54
CA GLN A 144 -3.60 12.39 -11.72
C GLN A 144 -5.00 11.88 -12.08
N PRO A 145 -5.94 11.81 -11.10
CA PRO A 145 -7.32 11.43 -11.38
C PRO A 145 -8.04 12.50 -12.21
N ASN A 146 -9.00 12.05 -13.01
CA ASN A 146 -9.89 12.91 -13.79
C ASN A 146 -11.10 13.32 -12.94
N ILE A 147 -11.24 14.61 -12.66
CA ILE A 147 -12.41 15.17 -11.95
C ILE A 147 -13.24 15.97 -12.95
N PRO A 148 -14.53 15.64 -13.14
CA PRO A 148 -15.40 16.40 -14.03
C PRO A 148 -15.53 17.87 -13.58
N LYS A 149 -15.54 18.81 -14.53
CA LYS A 149 -15.60 20.26 -14.25
C LYS A 149 -16.84 20.70 -13.45
N ASN A 150 -17.94 19.96 -13.56
CA ASN A 150 -19.18 20.21 -12.83
C ASN A 150 -19.19 19.61 -11.41
N LYS A 151 -18.11 18.92 -11.01
CA LYS A 151 -17.97 18.33 -9.68
C LYS A 151 -17.33 19.32 -8.74
N ASN A 152 -18.05 19.76 -7.74
CA ASN A 152 -17.52 20.66 -6.71
C ASN A 152 -16.99 19.84 -5.53
N LEU A 153 -15.66 19.67 -5.42
CA LEU A 153 -15.00 18.98 -4.31
C LEU A 153 -14.01 19.94 -3.64
N ASN A 154 -13.83 19.75 -2.34
CA ASN A 154 -12.74 20.37 -1.60
C ASN A 154 -11.48 19.53 -1.80
N ILE A 155 -10.68 19.88 -2.80
CA ILE A 155 -9.48 19.12 -3.20
C ILE A 155 -8.32 19.50 -2.28
N ILE A 156 -7.80 18.50 -1.58
CA ILE A 156 -6.60 18.59 -0.74
C ILE A 156 -5.49 17.77 -1.42
N ALA A 157 -4.71 18.42 -2.25
CA ALA A 157 -3.51 17.82 -2.83
C ALA A 157 -2.46 17.64 -1.74
N TYR A 158 -1.91 16.44 -1.61
CA TYR A 158 -0.89 16.15 -0.61
C TYR A 158 0.39 15.55 -1.20
N SER A 159 1.50 15.83 -0.55
CA SER A 159 2.84 15.33 -0.83
C SER A 159 3.63 15.22 0.47
N VAL A 160 4.84 14.71 0.44
CA VAL A 160 5.72 14.69 1.64
C VAL A 160 5.85 16.07 2.27
N LYS A 161 5.77 17.14 1.48
CA LYS A 161 5.80 18.54 1.98
C LYS A 161 4.53 18.95 2.74
N SER A 162 3.46 18.19 2.65
CA SER A 162 2.19 18.46 3.36
C SER A 162 2.18 17.92 4.79
N VAL A 163 3.27 17.33 5.26
CA VAL A 163 3.41 16.93 6.67
C VAL A 163 3.33 18.17 7.56
N PRO A 164 2.41 18.22 8.53
CA PRO A 164 2.38 19.30 9.50
C PRO A 164 3.72 19.43 10.23
N ILE A 165 4.23 20.67 10.33
CA ILE A 165 5.59 20.94 10.83
C ILE A 165 5.83 20.34 12.23
N GLU A 166 4.81 20.34 13.06
CA GLU A 166 4.84 19.80 14.43
C GLU A 166 5.03 18.28 14.46
N LEU A 167 4.70 17.59 13.35
CA LEU A 167 4.82 16.12 13.21
C LEU A 167 6.08 15.70 12.47
N THR A 168 6.75 16.63 11.77
CA THR A 168 7.91 16.32 10.93
C THR A 168 9.03 15.65 11.74
N LYS A 169 9.37 16.21 12.91
CA LYS A 169 10.40 15.63 13.78
C LYS A 169 10.06 14.20 14.20
N THR A 170 8.81 13.96 14.61
CA THR A 170 8.34 12.64 15.04
C THR A 170 8.44 11.61 13.91
N LEU A 171 8.04 11.97 12.68
CA LEU A 171 8.15 11.06 11.54
C LEU A 171 9.60 10.74 11.17
N THR A 172 10.51 11.72 11.29
CA THR A 172 11.94 11.52 11.07
C THR A 172 12.56 10.57 12.11
N GLU A 173 12.22 10.75 13.38
CA GLU A 173 12.70 9.91 14.49
C GLU A 173 12.23 8.45 14.38
N LEU A 174 11.07 8.20 13.78
CA LEU A 174 10.51 6.85 13.62
C LEU A 174 11.17 6.03 12.53
N SER A 175 12.11 6.59 11.76
CA SER A 175 12.78 5.91 10.65
C SER A 175 11.80 5.25 9.67
N ILE A 176 10.62 5.86 9.47
CA ILE A 176 9.65 5.38 8.48
C ILE A 176 10.25 5.59 7.09
N PRO A 177 10.29 4.57 6.23
CA PRO A 177 10.76 4.71 4.87
C PRO A 177 10.04 5.83 4.13
N LYS A 178 10.77 6.65 3.37
CA LYS A 178 10.22 7.84 2.70
C LYS A 178 8.96 7.54 1.88
N TYR A 179 8.95 6.41 1.17
CA TYR A 179 7.80 6.02 0.34
C TYR A 179 6.54 5.67 1.16
N LEU A 180 6.68 5.35 2.46
CA LEU A 180 5.54 5.14 3.36
C LEU A 180 5.05 6.46 3.97
N ILE A 181 5.88 7.51 4.01
CA ILE A 181 5.50 8.81 4.55
C ILE A 181 4.29 9.36 3.79
N THR A 182 4.30 9.31 2.47
CA THR A 182 3.18 9.79 1.65
C THR A 182 1.86 9.08 2.00
N ASN A 183 1.92 7.81 2.38
CA ASN A 183 0.73 7.04 2.75
C ASN A 183 0.14 7.40 4.13
N ILE A 184 0.93 7.97 5.04
CA ILE A 184 0.45 8.38 6.37
C ILE A 184 -0.19 9.78 6.36
N ILE A 185 0.20 10.64 5.42
CA ILE A 185 -0.23 12.04 5.38
C ILE A 185 -1.75 12.22 5.40
N PRO A 186 -2.57 11.50 4.61
CA PRO A 186 -4.02 11.64 4.71
C PRO A 186 -4.56 11.36 6.11
N ALA A 187 -3.98 10.38 6.82
CA ALA A 187 -4.38 10.06 8.18
C ALA A 187 -4.06 11.20 9.17
N LEU A 188 -2.90 11.85 9.02
CA LEU A 188 -2.50 13.01 9.82
C LEU A 188 -3.46 14.19 9.58
N LEU A 189 -3.69 14.52 8.31
CA LEU A 189 -4.53 15.66 7.92
C LEU A 189 -5.99 15.45 8.35
N ILE A 190 -6.54 14.26 8.11
CA ILE A 190 -7.92 13.93 8.53
C ILE A 190 -8.01 13.86 10.05
N GLY A 191 -7.05 13.24 10.73
CA GLY A 191 -7.02 13.19 12.20
C GLY A 191 -7.06 14.57 12.84
N LEU A 192 -6.21 15.49 12.37
CA LEU A 192 -6.20 16.90 12.84
C LEU A 192 -7.53 17.58 12.52
N LYS A 193 -8.07 17.43 11.30
CA LYS A 193 -9.37 18.00 10.91
C LYS A 193 -10.53 17.47 11.78
N GLN A 194 -10.44 16.21 12.23
CA GLN A 194 -11.43 15.61 13.15
C GLN A 194 -11.15 15.94 14.64
N GLY A 195 -10.22 16.85 14.91
CA GLY A 195 -9.93 17.35 16.24
C GLY A 195 -9.16 16.36 17.12
N ILE A 196 -8.32 15.51 16.53
CA ILE A 196 -7.28 14.79 17.28
C ILE A 196 -6.11 15.75 17.42
N ASP A 197 -5.69 16.05 18.64
CA ASP A 197 -4.60 16.99 18.86
C ASP A 197 -3.23 16.43 18.46
N VAL A 198 -2.28 17.33 18.18
CA VAL A 198 -0.94 16.99 17.72
C VAL A 198 -0.20 16.05 18.68
N LYS A 199 -0.35 16.25 20.01
CA LYS A 199 0.35 15.41 21.02
C LYS A 199 -0.19 13.98 20.99
N THR A 200 -1.49 13.81 20.85
CA THR A 200 -2.13 12.49 20.69
C THR A 200 -1.63 11.81 19.43
N ILE A 201 -1.56 12.52 18.29
CA ILE A 201 -1.02 11.97 17.05
C ILE A 201 0.46 11.59 17.23
N GLN A 202 1.29 12.44 17.84
CA GLN A 202 2.69 12.12 18.10
C GLN A 202 2.86 10.87 18.96
N ALA A 203 2.06 10.74 20.02
CA ALA A 203 2.06 9.55 20.89
C ALA A 203 1.62 8.29 20.12
N SER A 204 0.61 8.42 19.28
CA SER A 204 0.11 7.33 18.42
C SER A 204 1.17 6.88 17.41
N LEU A 205 1.83 7.83 16.75
CA LEU A 205 2.93 7.54 15.82
C LEU A 205 4.07 6.76 16.49
N LYS A 206 4.43 7.11 17.72
CA LYS A 206 5.47 6.40 18.49
C LYS A 206 5.10 4.95 18.83
N LYS A 207 3.81 4.60 18.83
CA LYS A 207 3.33 3.22 19.01
C LYS A 207 3.40 2.40 17.71
N LEU A 208 3.64 3.05 16.55
CA LEU A 208 3.86 2.37 15.27
C LEU A 208 5.22 1.68 15.28
N THR A 209 5.30 0.49 15.85
CA THR A 209 6.55 -0.27 15.92
C THR A 209 6.90 -0.96 14.60
N SER A 210 5.89 -1.38 13.85
CA SER A 210 6.01 -1.87 12.46
C SER A 210 4.61 -2.03 11.86
N ILE A 211 4.51 -1.92 10.55
CA ILE A 211 3.32 -2.33 9.79
C ILE A 211 3.61 -3.76 9.29
N PRO A 212 2.86 -4.77 9.76
CA PRO A 212 3.13 -6.15 9.36
C PRO A 212 3.18 -6.31 7.84
N GLY A 213 4.25 -6.91 7.32
CA GLY A 213 4.47 -7.11 5.89
C GLY A 213 4.80 -5.84 5.09
N ARG A 214 5.16 -4.73 5.77
CA ARG A 214 5.61 -3.47 5.17
C ARG A 214 6.89 -3.00 5.86
N MET A 215 8.04 -3.32 5.26
CA MET A 215 9.37 -2.94 5.77
C MET A 215 9.59 -3.19 7.27
N SER A 216 8.85 -4.15 7.84
CA SER A 216 9.04 -4.53 9.24
C SER A 216 10.42 -5.14 9.43
N THR A 217 11.18 -4.62 10.41
CA THR A 217 12.56 -5.07 10.65
C THR A 217 12.61 -5.95 11.90
N SER A 218 13.26 -7.10 11.80
CA SER A 218 13.51 -8.02 12.91
C SER A 218 14.92 -8.63 12.82
N LYS A 219 15.37 -9.27 13.90
CA LYS A 219 16.54 -10.13 13.86
C LYS A 219 16.09 -11.50 13.39
N GLY A 220 16.81 -12.05 12.43
CA GLY A 220 16.58 -13.38 11.89
C GLY A 220 17.70 -14.35 12.25
N ARG A 221 17.56 -15.58 11.75
CA ARG A 221 18.51 -16.68 11.91
C ARG A 221 19.93 -16.25 11.49
N GLY A 222 20.96 -16.76 12.14
CA GLY A 222 22.34 -16.37 11.89
C GLY A 222 22.69 -14.91 12.27
N GLY A 223 21.73 -14.19 12.88
CA GLY A 223 21.91 -12.78 13.28
C GLY A 223 21.67 -11.78 12.16
N VAL A 224 21.14 -12.20 11.01
CA VAL A 224 20.79 -11.32 9.90
C VAL A 224 19.77 -10.25 10.35
N THR A 225 19.77 -9.11 9.68
CA THR A 225 18.68 -8.17 9.78
C THR A 225 17.65 -8.54 8.71
N LEU A 226 16.46 -8.98 9.12
CA LEU A 226 15.37 -9.33 8.23
C LEU A 226 14.45 -8.14 8.06
N VAL A 227 14.19 -7.73 6.82
CA VAL A 227 13.22 -6.72 6.44
C VAL A 227 12.11 -7.41 5.67
N ASN A 228 10.88 -7.30 6.16
CA ASN A 228 9.73 -7.97 5.55
C ASN A 228 8.81 -6.92 4.90
N ASP A 229 8.78 -6.89 3.58
CA ASP A 229 7.81 -6.15 2.74
C ASP A 229 7.03 -7.09 1.81
N SER A 230 6.58 -8.21 2.37
CA SER A 230 5.95 -9.32 1.64
C SER A 230 4.46 -9.12 1.33
N TYR A 231 3.89 -7.95 1.63
CA TYR A 231 2.44 -7.75 1.50
C TYR A 231 1.98 -7.69 0.03
N SER A 232 2.58 -6.84 -0.77
CA SER A 232 2.31 -6.74 -2.21
C SER A 232 3.46 -6.03 -2.92
N ALA A 233 3.78 -6.47 -4.13
CA ALA A 233 4.81 -5.88 -4.95
C ALA A 233 4.21 -5.18 -6.17
N ASN A 234 4.68 -3.98 -6.44
CA ASN A 234 4.50 -3.23 -7.67
C ASN A 234 5.81 -2.50 -7.99
N GLU A 235 5.97 -1.98 -9.22
CA GLU A 235 7.24 -1.36 -9.64
C GLU A 235 7.75 -0.33 -8.65
N GLN A 236 6.93 0.66 -8.29
CA GLN A 236 7.36 1.76 -7.40
C GLN A 236 7.68 1.25 -5.99
N GLY A 237 6.89 0.29 -5.47
CA GLY A 237 7.12 -0.32 -4.17
C GLY A 237 8.43 -1.08 -4.12
N VAL A 238 8.68 -1.94 -5.11
CA VAL A 238 9.94 -2.71 -5.23
C VAL A 238 11.13 -1.78 -5.35
N MET A 239 11.08 -0.80 -6.25
CA MET A 239 12.20 0.14 -6.43
C MET A 239 12.48 0.92 -5.14
N ALA A 240 11.44 1.40 -4.45
CA ALA A 240 11.60 2.11 -3.19
C ALA A 240 12.12 1.20 -2.06
N ALA A 241 11.70 -0.06 -2.00
CA ALA A 241 12.20 -1.04 -1.03
C ALA A 241 13.67 -1.39 -1.28
N LEU A 242 14.08 -1.51 -2.55
CA LEU A 242 15.46 -1.72 -2.94
C LEU A 242 16.35 -0.51 -2.62
N GLU A 243 15.86 0.72 -2.84
CA GLU A 243 16.57 1.95 -2.43
C GLU A 243 16.74 2.01 -0.91
N GLU A 244 15.69 1.70 -0.15
CA GLU A 244 15.77 1.62 1.31
C GLU A 244 16.74 0.54 1.77
N LEU A 245 16.77 -0.62 1.12
CA LEU A 245 17.76 -1.67 1.37
C LEU A 245 19.18 -1.14 1.17
N CYS A 246 19.42 -0.33 0.12
CA CYS A 246 20.72 0.28 -0.14
C CYS A 246 21.15 1.27 0.94
N SER A 247 20.21 1.98 1.57
CA SER A 247 20.51 2.97 2.62
C SER A 247 20.98 2.34 3.93
N ARG A 248 20.77 1.04 4.12
CA ARG A 248 21.09 0.32 5.35
C ARG A 248 22.59 0.05 5.49
N PRO A 249 23.13 0.04 6.73
CA PRO A 249 24.57 -0.04 6.97
C PRO A 249 25.20 -1.42 6.71
N GLN A 250 24.40 -2.49 6.64
CA GLN A 250 24.90 -3.86 6.44
C GLN A 250 25.68 -3.98 5.10
N LYS A 251 26.79 -4.72 5.12
CA LYS A 251 27.66 -4.89 3.95
C LYS A 251 27.00 -5.75 2.87
N ASN A 252 26.38 -6.85 3.28
CA ASN A 252 25.73 -7.78 2.36
C ASN A 252 24.24 -7.46 2.26
N LYS A 253 23.78 -7.16 1.06
CA LYS A 253 22.37 -6.85 0.75
C LYS A 253 21.80 -7.95 -0.10
N VAL A 254 20.73 -8.57 0.39
CA VAL A 254 20.04 -9.67 -0.27
C VAL A 254 18.56 -9.32 -0.41
N VAL A 255 17.98 -9.62 -1.56
CA VAL A 255 16.53 -9.57 -1.76
C VAL A 255 16.00 -10.93 -2.17
N VAL A 256 14.90 -11.35 -1.58
CA VAL A 256 14.13 -12.53 -1.98
C VAL A 256 12.78 -12.03 -2.49
N MET A 257 12.48 -12.23 -3.77
CA MET A 257 11.27 -11.70 -4.38
C MET A 257 10.76 -12.58 -5.54
N PRO A 258 9.45 -12.61 -5.82
CA PRO A 258 8.93 -13.11 -7.09
C PRO A 258 9.10 -12.07 -8.20
N CYS A 259 8.94 -12.48 -9.45
CA CYS A 259 8.67 -11.55 -10.53
C CYS A 259 7.35 -10.81 -10.28
N LEU A 260 7.27 -9.57 -10.75
CA LEU A 260 6.04 -8.79 -10.68
C LEU A 260 5.00 -9.31 -11.67
N ILE A 261 3.74 -9.22 -11.30
CA ILE A 261 2.62 -9.68 -12.13
C ILE A 261 1.75 -8.49 -12.57
N GLU A 262 0.89 -8.70 -13.57
CA GLU A 262 -0.13 -7.73 -14.00
C GLU A 262 0.43 -6.41 -14.58
N LEU A 263 1.64 -6.45 -15.14
CA LEU A 263 2.32 -5.29 -15.73
C LEU A 263 2.01 -5.09 -17.24
N GLY A 264 1.33 -6.05 -17.88
CA GLY A 264 1.02 -5.99 -19.31
C GLY A 264 2.28 -5.90 -20.18
N GLU A 265 2.26 -5.05 -21.20
CA GLU A 265 3.37 -4.86 -22.15
C GLU A 265 4.64 -4.28 -21.50
N GLU A 266 4.52 -3.60 -20.37
CA GLU A 266 5.64 -3.02 -19.63
C GLU A 266 6.45 -4.05 -18.82
N ALA A 267 5.96 -5.29 -18.70
CA ALA A 267 6.56 -6.30 -17.83
C ALA A 267 8.04 -6.56 -18.15
N HIS A 268 8.40 -6.71 -19.41
CA HIS A 268 9.79 -6.96 -19.83
C HIS A 268 10.70 -5.79 -19.44
N ARG A 269 10.31 -4.57 -19.77
CA ARG A 269 11.07 -3.35 -19.47
C ARG A 269 11.27 -3.13 -17.96
N ILE A 270 10.21 -3.35 -17.19
CA ILE A 270 10.27 -3.16 -15.72
C ILE A 270 11.20 -4.19 -15.07
N HIS A 271 11.14 -5.45 -15.48
CA HIS A 271 12.01 -6.49 -14.95
C HIS A 271 13.48 -6.29 -15.36
N GLU A 272 13.74 -5.83 -16.59
CA GLU A 272 15.09 -5.46 -17.03
C GLU A 272 15.64 -4.30 -16.16
N LYS A 273 14.84 -3.26 -15.92
CA LYS A 273 15.19 -2.14 -15.02
C LYS A 273 15.50 -2.58 -13.58
N ILE A 274 14.72 -3.54 -13.05
CA ILE A 274 15.02 -4.13 -11.72
C ILE A 274 16.38 -4.83 -11.77
N GLY A 275 16.66 -5.61 -12.80
CA GLY A 275 17.94 -6.27 -13.00
C GLY A 275 19.14 -5.30 -13.04
N GLU A 276 18.99 -4.20 -13.79
CA GLU A 276 19.99 -3.13 -13.84
C GLU A 276 20.25 -2.53 -12.45
N PHE A 277 19.21 -2.23 -11.70
CA PHE A 277 19.33 -1.69 -10.35
C PHE A 277 20.04 -2.65 -9.41
N LEU A 278 19.70 -3.94 -9.44
CA LEU A 278 20.35 -4.99 -8.63
C LEU A 278 21.86 -5.05 -8.91
N LYS A 279 22.25 -5.00 -10.18
CA LYS A 279 23.66 -4.98 -10.60
C LYS A 279 24.38 -3.71 -10.13
N ASP A 280 23.82 -2.54 -10.41
CA ASP A 280 24.46 -1.25 -10.14
C ASP A 280 24.67 -1.03 -8.64
N ARG A 281 23.81 -1.61 -7.80
CA ARG A 281 23.88 -1.55 -6.34
C ARG A 281 24.50 -2.79 -5.70
N ARG A 282 24.90 -3.77 -6.51
CA ARG A 282 25.51 -5.05 -6.09
C ARG A 282 24.66 -5.78 -5.05
N ILE A 283 23.34 -5.85 -5.29
CA ILE A 283 22.40 -6.57 -4.45
C ILE A 283 22.33 -8.02 -4.91
N HIS A 284 22.50 -8.97 -4.00
CA HIS A 284 22.22 -10.38 -4.27
C HIS A 284 20.70 -10.59 -4.35
N ALA A 285 20.23 -11.31 -5.35
CA ALA A 285 18.80 -11.52 -5.54
C ALA A 285 18.45 -12.99 -5.76
N LEU A 286 17.47 -13.47 -5.01
CA LEU A 286 16.84 -14.78 -5.18
C LEU A 286 15.44 -14.56 -5.74
N ILE A 287 15.26 -14.88 -7.02
CA ILE A 287 13.99 -14.73 -7.73
C ILE A 287 13.21 -16.04 -7.64
N THR A 288 12.01 -16.00 -7.04
CA THR A 288 11.24 -17.20 -6.68
C THR A 288 10.22 -17.63 -7.74
N THR A 289 10.06 -16.86 -8.83
CA THR A 289 9.21 -17.20 -9.99
C THR A 289 9.99 -17.08 -11.28
N LYS A 290 9.55 -17.79 -12.33
CA LYS A 290 10.30 -17.92 -13.58
C LYS A 290 9.88 -16.92 -14.67
N ASP A 291 8.65 -16.39 -14.60
CA ASP A 291 7.97 -15.74 -15.72
C ASP A 291 8.80 -14.66 -16.44
N TYR A 292 9.45 -13.79 -15.70
CA TYR A 292 10.28 -12.68 -16.21
C TYR A 292 11.71 -12.71 -15.65
N PHE A 293 12.15 -13.87 -15.15
CA PHE A 293 13.52 -14.00 -14.62
C PHE A 293 14.57 -13.70 -15.69
N SER A 294 14.35 -14.10 -16.95
CA SER A 294 15.26 -13.81 -18.06
C SER A 294 15.46 -12.32 -18.31
N ASP A 295 14.43 -11.50 -18.08
CA ASP A 295 14.52 -10.05 -18.25
C ASP A 295 15.30 -9.42 -17.10
N ILE A 296 15.07 -9.89 -15.86
CA ILE A 296 15.89 -9.47 -14.70
C ILE A 296 17.36 -9.85 -14.94
N GLN A 297 17.62 -11.05 -15.42
CA GLN A 297 18.96 -11.53 -15.72
C GLN A 297 19.63 -10.73 -16.84
N LYS A 298 18.86 -10.34 -17.87
CA LYS A 298 19.32 -9.47 -18.95
C LYS A 298 19.78 -8.11 -18.42
N GLY A 299 18.98 -7.46 -17.57
CA GLY A 299 19.35 -6.21 -16.90
C GLY A 299 20.53 -6.35 -15.96
N ALA A 300 20.62 -7.47 -15.26
CA ALA A 300 21.71 -7.79 -14.34
C ALA A 300 22.97 -8.36 -15.02
N ARG A 301 23.09 -8.31 -16.34
CA ARG A 301 24.20 -8.91 -17.09
C ARG A 301 25.57 -8.49 -16.54
N GLY A 302 26.38 -9.48 -16.21
CA GLY A 302 27.68 -9.27 -15.54
C GLY A 302 27.61 -9.22 -14.00
N TRP A 303 26.44 -9.47 -13.41
CA TRP A 303 26.25 -9.65 -11.99
C TRP A 303 25.59 -11.02 -11.72
N GLU A 304 26.41 -12.06 -11.51
CA GLU A 304 25.95 -13.46 -11.39
C GLU A 304 25.21 -13.78 -10.08
N SER A 305 25.14 -12.81 -9.17
CA SER A 305 24.44 -12.96 -7.89
C SER A 305 22.91 -12.76 -7.98
N VAL A 306 22.36 -12.66 -9.19
CA VAL A 306 20.92 -12.74 -9.46
C VAL A 306 20.60 -14.17 -9.87
N ARG A 307 19.97 -14.93 -8.96
CA ARG A 307 19.71 -16.36 -9.13
C ARG A 307 18.21 -16.66 -9.17
N PHE A 308 17.83 -17.69 -9.93
CA PHE A 308 16.49 -18.25 -9.89
C PHE A 308 16.44 -19.41 -8.89
N ALA A 309 15.50 -19.31 -7.93
CA ALA A 309 15.22 -20.39 -6.98
C ALA A 309 13.92 -21.12 -7.39
N PRO A 310 14.01 -22.27 -8.07
CA PRO A 310 12.85 -22.96 -8.66
C PRO A 310 11.91 -23.60 -7.62
N SER A 311 12.33 -23.67 -6.38
CA SER A 311 11.54 -24.25 -5.28
C SER A 311 11.82 -23.55 -3.96
N VAL A 312 10.89 -23.70 -3.01
CA VAL A 312 11.08 -23.20 -1.64
C VAL A 312 12.32 -23.81 -1.00
N LYS A 313 12.61 -25.11 -1.27
CA LYS A 313 13.79 -25.78 -0.76
C LYS A 313 15.07 -25.08 -1.27
N GLN A 314 15.16 -24.86 -2.57
CA GLN A 314 16.31 -24.18 -3.17
C GLN A 314 16.46 -22.76 -2.63
N ALA A 315 15.35 -21.99 -2.53
CA ALA A 315 15.39 -20.64 -1.98
C ALA A 315 15.90 -20.60 -0.53
N VAL A 316 15.57 -21.61 0.28
CA VAL A 316 16.07 -21.77 1.65
C VAL A 316 17.56 -22.09 1.65
N GLU A 317 18.00 -23.03 0.82
CA GLU A 317 19.43 -23.40 0.68
C GLU A 317 20.26 -22.21 0.19
N ASP A 318 19.80 -21.48 -0.82
CA ASP A 318 20.49 -20.33 -1.37
C ASP A 318 20.59 -19.17 -0.38
N VAL A 319 19.53 -18.92 0.42
CA VAL A 319 19.52 -17.84 1.40
C VAL A 319 20.43 -18.16 2.61
N ASP A 320 20.61 -19.44 2.96
CA ASP A 320 21.47 -19.87 4.05
C ASP A 320 22.94 -19.50 3.80
N GLU A 321 23.36 -19.34 2.54
CA GLU A 321 24.72 -18.86 2.18
C GLU A 321 24.98 -17.44 2.70
N PHE A 322 23.95 -16.65 2.94
CA PHE A 322 24.03 -15.24 3.34
C PHE A 322 23.82 -15.00 4.84
N LEU A 323 23.58 -16.06 5.64
CA LEU A 323 23.30 -15.90 7.06
C LEU A 323 24.52 -15.40 7.85
N SER A 324 24.56 -14.10 8.09
CA SER A 324 25.59 -13.45 8.93
C SER A 324 25.07 -12.15 9.53
N LYS A 325 25.74 -11.67 10.59
CA LYS A 325 25.39 -10.41 11.27
C LYS A 325 25.56 -9.17 10.36
N ASP A 326 26.42 -9.27 9.34
CA ASP A 326 26.68 -8.21 8.37
C ASP A 326 25.71 -8.23 7.18
N THR A 327 24.72 -9.12 7.22
CA THR A 327 23.73 -9.28 6.14
C THR A 327 22.37 -8.68 6.52
N ILE A 328 21.75 -8.00 5.55
CA ILE A 328 20.35 -7.62 5.56
C ILE A 328 19.63 -8.34 4.43
N ILE A 329 18.50 -8.96 4.75
CA ILE A 329 17.66 -9.68 3.79
C ILE A 329 16.31 -8.97 3.69
N LEU A 330 15.98 -8.49 2.50
CA LEU A 330 14.67 -7.97 2.16
C LEU A 330 13.80 -9.10 1.59
N ILE A 331 12.67 -9.33 2.21
CA ILE A 331 11.60 -10.14 1.65
C ILE A 331 10.62 -9.20 0.98
N GLU A 332 10.56 -9.24 -0.35
CA GLU A 332 9.75 -8.34 -1.16
C GLU A 332 8.64 -9.12 -1.89
N GLY A 333 7.41 -8.61 -1.83
CA GLY A 333 6.27 -9.20 -2.51
C GLY A 333 5.80 -10.55 -1.91
N ARG A 334 5.00 -11.29 -2.66
CA ARG A 334 4.35 -12.54 -2.18
C ARG A 334 5.30 -13.74 -2.15
N VAL A 335 6.30 -13.68 -1.28
CA VAL A 335 7.21 -14.80 -1.02
C VAL A 335 6.52 -15.86 -0.16
N SER A 336 6.87 -17.13 -0.36
CA SER A 336 6.33 -18.23 0.42
C SER A 336 6.58 -18.04 1.92
N LYS A 337 5.53 -18.23 2.74
CA LYS A 337 5.63 -18.16 4.20
C LYS A 337 6.72 -19.07 4.76
N LYS A 338 6.95 -20.25 4.16
CA LYS A 338 7.99 -21.17 4.58
C LYS A 338 9.41 -20.59 4.51
N ILE A 339 9.68 -19.69 3.54
CA ILE A 339 10.96 -19.01 3.45
C ILE A 339 11.07 -17.96 4.56
N ILE A 340 9.98 -17.22 4.82
CA ILE A 340 9.93 -16.22 5.88
C ILE A 340 10.12 -16.87 7.26
N ASP A 341 9.39 -17.95 7.54
CA ASP A 341 9.47 -18.70 8.80
C ASP A 341 10.86 -19.32 9.02
N HIS A 342 11.57 -19.70 7.94
CA HIS A 342 12.94 -20.20 8.00
C HIS A 342 13.96 -19.14 8.39
N LEU A 343 13.72 -17.89 7.95
CA LEU A 343 14.61 -16.76 8.24
C LEU A 343 14.39 -16.14 9.61
N GLN A 344 13.23 -16.32 10.21
CA GLN A 344 12.88 -15.88 11.57
C GLN A 344 13.49 -16.79 12.64
#